data_3626b79f82e88472c90031c5d880cfd9
#
_entry.id   3626b79f82e88472c90031c5d880cfd9
#
_cell.length_a   1.000
_cell.length_b   1.000
_cell.length_c   1.000
_cell.angle_alpha   90.00
_cell.angle_beta   90.00
_cell.angle_gamma   90.00
#
_symmetry.space_group_name_H-M   'P 1'
#
loop_
_entity.id
_entity.type
_entity.pdbx_description
1 polymer ?
#
loop_
_entity_poly.entity_id
_entity_poly.type
_entity_poly.pdbx_seq_one_letter_code
_entity_poly.pdbx_strand_id
1 'polypeptide(L)'
;SAASDVYKRQVQMDGDGQHDPAYLMEVVQPVLDGVYDMCIGSRFIKKEGFQTSFMRRVGIRWLSGMIRLLCGKRVLDVTSGFRATNLAMTAYFAQHYATDYPEPEAILAASLAGFRVGEAPVIMRERQGGVSSIHSFKSAYYMIKVSLALIIDRLSIRKVKGGRA
;
A
#
# COMPACT_ATOMS: atom_id res chain seq x y z
N SER A 1 26.04 -3.91 12.74
CA SER A 1 25.85 -4.89 13.80
C SER A 1 24.37 -5.20 13.95
N ALA A 2 23.99 -6.43 14.30
CA ALA A 2 22.59 -6.86 14.44
C ALA A 2 21.75 -5.95 15.35
N ALA A 3 22.33 -5.32 16.35
CA ALA A 3 21.66 -4.38 17.23
C ALA A 3 21.22 -3.06 16.56
N SER A 4 21.91 -2.62 15.49
CA SER A 4 21.51 -1.42 14.75
C SER A 4 20.37 -1.67 13.77
N ASP A 5 20.15 -2.93 13.36
CA ASP A 5 19.11 -3.30 12.40
C ASP A 5 17.73 -3.47 13.06
N VAL A 6 17.70 -3.77 14.36
CA VAL A 6 16.46 -3.94 15.13
C VAL A 6 15.64 -2.63 15.21
N TYR A 7 16.29 -1.47 15.19
CA TYR A 7 15.63 -0.16 15.33
C TYR A 7 15.23 0.52 14.02
N LYS A 8 15.33 -0.16 12.89
CA LYS A 8 15.13 0.46 11.58
C LYS A 8 13.97 -0.17 10.79
N ARG A 9 12.87 -0.37 11.46
CA ARG A 9 11.57 -0.67 10.83
C ARG A 9 10.68 0.56 10.94
N GLN A 10 9.98 0.90 9.88
CA GLN A 10 9.02 1.99 9.88
C GLN A 10 7.61 1.42 9.83
N VAL A 11 6.73 1.95 10.67
CA VAL A 11 5.29 1.68 10.61
C VAL A 11 4.57 2.98 10.33
N GLN A 12 3.71 2.95 9.34
CA GLN A 12 2.77 4.01 9.03
C GLN A 12 1.39 3.61 9.55
N MET A 13 0.75 4.51 10.26
CA MET A 13 -0.64 4.39 10.72
C MET A 13 -1.31 5.76 10.61
N ASP A 14 -2.57 5.78 10.13
CA ASP A 14 -3.34 7.01 10.09
C ASP A 14 -3.88 7.35 11.49
N GLY A 15 -3.89 8.63 11.84
CA GLY A 15 -4.34 9.12 13.14
C GLY A 15 -5.86 9.34 13.24
N ASP A 16 -6.66 8.80 12.33
CA ASP A 16 -8.11 8.97 12.26
C ASP A 16 -8.92 7.94 13.08
N GLY A 17 -8.22 7.07 13.82
CA GLY A 17 -8.80 6.03 14.67
C GLY A 17 -9.27 4.78 13.93
N GLN A 18 -9.08 4.69 12.61
CA GLN A 18 -9.44 3.49 11.84
C GLN A 18 -8.51 2.30 12.11
N HIS A 19 -7.24 2.57 12.31
CA HIS A 19 -6.22 1.55 12.55
C HIS A 19 -6.15 1.22 14.03
N ASP A 20 -6.49 -0.04 14.39
CA ASP A 20 -6.39 -0.52 15.75
C ASP A 20 -4.93 -0.91 16.07
N PRO A 21 -4.27 -0.28 17.06
CA PRO A 21 -2.92 -0.64 17.48
C PRO A 21 -2.75 -2.11 17.90
N ALA A 22 -3.82 -2.77 18.30
CA ALA A 22 -3.79 -4.20 18.64
C ALA A 22 -3.29 -5.08 17.48
N TYR A 23 -3.46 -4.63 16.22
CA TYR A 23 -2.97 -5.33 15.02
C TYR A 23 -1.57 -4.91 14.58
N LEU A 24 -0.86 -4.10 15.37
CA LEU A 24 0.47 -3.63 15.03
C LEU A 24 1.42 -4.80 14.73
N MET A 25 1.44 -5.80 15.60
CA MET A 25 2.35 -6.94 15.45
C MET A 25 1.98 -7.85 14.28
N GLU A 26 0.70 -7.94 13.91
CA GLU A 26 0.26 -8.68 12.71
C GLU A 26 0.91 -8.12 11.43
N VAL A 27 1.09 -6.80 11.37
CA VAL A 27 1.68 -6.12 10.20
C VAL A 27 3.21 -6.08 10.30
N VAL A 28 3.75 -5.96 11.50
CA VAL A 28 5.21 -5.82 11.73
C VAL A 28 5.93 -7.17 11.68
N GLN A 29 5.35 -8.23 12.26
CA GLN A 29 6.00 -9.52 12.42
C GLN A 29 6.48 -10.12 11.08
N PRO A 30 5.70 -10.10 9.97
CA PRO A 30 6.19 -10.62 8.68
C PRO A 30 7.40 -9.85 8.11
N VAL A 31 7.57 -8.58 8.50
CA VAL A 31 8.74 -7.78 8.13
C VAL A 31 9.94 -8.09 9.03
N LEU A 32 9.71 -8.34 10.33
CA LEU A 32 10.76 -8.77 11.26
C LEU A 32 11.33 -10.14 10.87
N ASP A 33 10.45 -11.07 10.50
CA ASP A 33 10.82 -12.41 10.06
C ASP A 33 11.45 -12.44 8.66
N GLY A 34 11.53 -11.28 7.99
CA GLY A 34 12.09 -11.18 6.66
C GLY A 34 11.26 -11.85 5.57
N VAL A 35 9.97 -12.11 5.80
CA VAL A 35 9.05 -12.65 4.79
C VAL A 35 8.73 -11.60 3.75
N TYR A 36 8.44 -10.38 4.21
CA TYR A 36 8.15 -9.22 3.36
C TYR A 36 9.11 -8.06 3.64
N ASP A 37 9.35 -7.26 2.62
CA ASP A 37 10.06 -5.99 2.73
C ASP A 37 9.07 -4.85 3.05
N MET A 38 7.79 -5.03 2.62
CA MET A 38 6.64 -4.22 3.00
C MET A 38 5.44 -5.12 3.27
N CYS A 39 4.83 -4.96 4.45
CA CYS A 39 3.59 -5.63 4.83
C CYS A 39 2.47 -4.59 5.00
N ILE A 40 1.31 -4.86 4.42
CA ILE A 40 0.13 -3.99 4.41
C ILE A 40 -0.96 -4.62 5.26
N GLY A 41 -1.52 -3.88 6.20
CA GLY A 41 -2.72 -4.31 6.93
C GLY A 41 -3.95 -4.26 6.04
N SER A 42 -4.55 -5.42 5.76
CA SER A 42 -5.63 -5.59 4.80
C SER A 42 -6.96 -5.95 5.48
N ARG A 43 -7.99 -5.14 5.20
CA ARG A 43 -9.38 -5.37 5.64
C ARG A 43 -10.06 -6.53 4.91
N PHE A 44 -9.54 -6.90 3.76
CA PHE A 44 -10.23 -7.78 2.82
C PHE A 44 -9.82 -9.24 2.93
N ILE A 45 -8.85 -9.57 3.78
CA ILE A 45 -8.45 -10.96 4.02
C ILE A 45 -9.50 -11.68 4.87
N LYS A 46 -9.75 -11.21 6.10
CA LYS A 46 -10.76 -11.80 7.00
C LYS A 46 -12.18 -11.27 6.72
N LYS A 47 -12.32 -10.07 6.16
CA LYS A 47 -13.59 -9.37 5.90
C LYS A 47 -14.42 -9.12 7.17
N GLU A 48 -13.75 -8.92 8.29
CA GLU A 48 -14.33 -8.60 9.59
C GLU A 48 -14.22 -7.10 9.88
N GLY A 49 -15.05 -6.59 10.77
CA GLY A 49 -15.08 -5.19 11.18
C GLY A 49 -15.64 -4.26 10.11
N PHE A 50 -15.19 -3.01 10.13
CA PHE A 50 -15.68 -1.99 9.20
C PHE A 50 -15.27 -2.29 7.77
N GLN A 51 -16.27 -2.55 6.95
CA GLN A 51 -16.11 -2.72 5.51
C GLN A 51 -16.58 -1.44 4.81
N THR A 52 -15.70 -0.80 4.08
CA THR A 52 -16.02 0.43 3.33
C THR A 52 -17.23 0.26 2.38
N SER A 53 -17.79 1.36 1.86
CA SER A 53 -18.96 1.35 0.98
C SER A 53 -18.74 0.47 -0.26
N PHE A 54 -19.86 -0.03 -0.83
CA PHE A 54 -19.81 -0.90 -2.02
C PHE A 54 -19.06 -0.26 -3.19
N MET A 55 -19.32 1.01 -3.50
CA MET A 55 -18.64 1.73 -4.59
C MET A 55 -17.14 1.85 -4.36
N ARG A 56 -16.73 2.13 -3.13
CA ARG A 56 -15.32 2.19 -2.77
C ARG A 56 -14.64 0.82 -2.89
N ARG A 57 -15.34 -0.27 -2.53
CA ARG A 57 -14.83 -1.64 -2.73
C ARG A 57 -14.63 -1.98 -4.20
N VAL A 58 -15.54 -1.56 -5.06
CA VAL A 58 -15.39 -1.72 -6.52
C VAL A 58 -14.14 -1.01 -7.01
N GLY A 59 -13.93 0.25 -6.58
CA GLY A 59 -12.73 1.01 -6.91
C GLY A 59 -11.44 0.34 -6.42
N ILE A 60 -11.41 -0.13 -5.18
CA ILE A 60 -10.24 -0.83 -4.63
C ILE A 60 -9.94 -2.12 -5.42
N ARG A 61 -10.97 -2.90 -5.78
CA ARG A 61 -10.81 -4.09 -6.61
C ARG A 61 -10.27 -3.77 -8.01
N TRP A 62 -10.72 -2.68 -8.60
CA TRP A 62 -10.19 -2.19 -9.87
C TRP A 62 -8.71 -1.89 -9.77
N LEU A 63 -8.29 -1.08 -8.78
CA LEU A 63 -6.87 -0.75 -8.57
C LEU A 63 -6.03 -1.98 -8.24
N SER A 64 -6.55 -2.91 -7.44
CA SER A 64 -5.90 -4.20 -7.16
C SER A 64 -5.68 -5.01 -8.45
N GLY A 65 -6.69 -5.04 -9.34
CA GLY A 65 -6.59 -5.64 -10.65
C GLY A 65 -5.54 -4.98 -11.54
N MET A 66 -5.48 -3.65 -11.55
CA MET A 66 -4.49 -2.86 -12.26
C MET A 66 -3.06 -3.17 -11.77
N ILE A 67 -2.83 -3.15 -10.46
CA ILE A 67 -1.51 -3.47 -9.87
C ILE A 67 -1.12 -4.90 -10.25
N ARG A 68 -2.05 -5.86 -10.16
CA ARG A 68 -1.78 -7.23 -10.59
C ARG A 68 -1.38 -7.31 -12.07
N LEU A 69 -2.04 -6.57 -12.94
CA LEU A 69 -1.73 -6.53 -14.38
C LEU A 69 -0.35 -5.89 -14.63
N LEU A 70 -0.01 -4.83 -13.93
CA LEU A 70 1.20 -4.03 -14.16
C LEU A 70 2.47 -4.66 -13.58
N CYS A 71 2.39 -5.34 -12.43
CA CYS A 71 3.56 -5.91 -11.75
C CYS A 71 3.41 -7.39 -11.34
N GLY A 72 2.29 -8.04 -11.64
CA GLY A 72 2.06 -9.45 -11.32
C GLY A 72 1.76 -9.74 -9.84
N LYS A 73 1.76 -8.75 -8.95
CA LYS A 73 1.52 -8.90 -7.52
C LYS A 73 0.04 -8.75 -7.18
N ARG A 74 -0.47 -9.66 -6.36
CA ARG A 74 -1.85 -9.58 -5.86
C ARG A 74 -1.84 -8.92 -4.49
N VAL A 75 -2.39 -7.70 -4.41
CA VAL A 75 -2.65 -6.95 -3.18
C VAL A 75 -4.13 -6.62 -3.15
N LEU A 76 -4.82 -6.97 -2.07
CA LEU A 76 -6.28 -6.81 -1.95
C LEU A 76 -6.65 -5.41 -1.47
N ASP A 77 -5.89 -4.85 -0.52
CA ASP A 77 -6.15 -3.55 0.07
C ASP A 77 -5.08 -2.52 -0.34
N VAL A 78 -5.12 -2.12 -1.60
CA VAL A 78 -4.17 -1.18 -2.19
C VAL A 78 -4.30 0.26 -1.67
N THR A 79 -5.32 0.54 -0.87
CA THR A 79 -5.59 1.87 -0.30
C THR A 79 -5.37 1.93 1.21
N SER A 80 -4.81 0.88 1.81
CA SER A 80 -4.51 0.86 3.24
C SER A 80 -3.26 1.69 3.54
N GLY A 81 -3.38 2.65 4.46
CA GLY A 81 -2.26 3.40 5.03
C GLY A 81 -1.53 2.66 6.15
N PHE A 82 -2.09 1.53 6.65
CA PHE A 82 -1.45 0.74 7.69
C PHE A 82 -0.39 -0.16 7.09
N ARG A 83 0.89 0.20 7.27
CA ARG A 83 2.02 -0.49 6.63
C ARG A 83 3.23 -0.58 7.53
N ALA A 84 3.95 -1.70 7.42
CA ALA A 84 5.29 -1.84 7.97
C ALA A 84 6.31 -2.04 6.84
N THR A 85 7.48 -1.44 6.96
CA THR A 85 8.57 -1.55 6.00
C THR A 85 9.89 -1.85 6.69
N ASN A 86 10.78 -2.60 6.02
CA ASN A 86 12.15 -2.78 6.47
C ASN A 86 13.03 -1.57 6.08
N LEU A 87 14.27 -1.56 6.54
CA LEU A 87 15.20 -0.47 6.29
C LEU A 87 15.48 -0.23 4.80
N ALA A 88 15.66 -1.30 4.03
CA ALA A 88 15.94 -1.19 2.59
C ALA A 88 14.77 -0.54 1.84
N MET A 89 13.54 -0.93 2.19
CA MET A 89 12.33 -0.34 1.64
C MET A 89 12.14 1.11 2.07
N THR A 90 12.42 1.43 3.35
CA THR A 90 12.37 2.81 3.87
C THR A 90 13.39 3.70 3.15
N ALA A 91 14.62 3.22 2.95
CA ALA A 91 15.65 3.95 2.20
C ALA A 91 15.26 4.16 0.72
N TYR A 92 14.62 3.17 0.10
CA TYR A 92 14.10 3.30 -1.25
C TYR A 92 13.02 4.38 -1.33
N PHE A 93 12.06 4.39 -0.40
CA PHE A 93 11.01 5.41 -0.35
C PHE A 93 11.53 6.81 -0.05
N ALA A 94 12.60 6.96 0.73
CA ALA A 94 13.22 8.27 0.96
C ALA A 94 13.66 8.97 -0.34
N GLN A 95 13.89 8.21 -1.41
CA GLN A 95 14.32 8.72 -2.72
C GLN A 95 13.23 8.66 -3.80
N HIS A 96 12.24 7.78 -3.65
CA HIS A 96 11.28 7.43 -4.71
C HIS A 96 9.82 7.42 -4.21
N TYR A 97 9.51 8.18 -3.17
CA TYR A 97 8.14 8.18 -2.65
C TYR A 97 7.21 8.99 -3.56
N ALA A 98 6.09 8.38 -3.91
CA ALA A 98 5.07 9.02 -4.71
C ALA A 98 4.33 10.11 -3.92
N THR A 99 4.05 11.23 -4.55
CA THR A 99 3.41 12.39 -3.91
C THR A 99 1.92 12.46 -4.18
N ASP A 100 1.46 11.92 -5.31
CA ASP A 100 0.07 12.10 -5.76
C ASP A 100 -0.88 11.04 -5.20
N TYR A 101 -0.50 9.77 -5.33
CA TYR A 101 -1.31 8.62 -4.87
C TYR A 101 -0.44 7.63 -4.10
N PRO A 102 0.02 8.02 -2.90
CA PRO A 102 1.12 7.34 -2.24
C PRO A 102 0.86 5.86 -1.94
N GLU A 103 -0.41 5.45 -1.72
CA GLU A 103 -0.68 4.05 -1.41
C GLU A 103 -0.52 3.12 -2.62
N PRO A 104 -1.26 3.26 -3.73
CA PRO A 104 -1.14 2.34 -4.86
C PRO A 104 0.17 2.51 -5.63
N GLU A 105 0.70 3.73 -5.76
CA GLU A 105 1.97 3.99 -6.44
C GLU A 105 3.15 3.37 -5.68
N ALA A 106 3.18 3.46 -4.35
CA ALA A 106 4.21 2.84 -3.53
C ALA A 106 4.22 1.31 -3.69
N ILE A 107 3.04 0.67 -3.76
CA ILE A 107 2.94 -0.78 -3.99
C ILE A 107 3.51 -1.15 -5.36
N LEU A 108 3.14 -0.39 -6.39
CA LEU A 108 3.64 -0.61 -7.75
C LEU A 108 5.16 -0.42 -7.82
N ALA A 109 5.67 0.71 -7.34
CA ALA A 109 7.08 1.05 -7.34
C ALA A 109 7.92 0.01 -6.59
N ALA A 110 7.51 -0.37 -5.38
CA ALA A 110 8.13 -1.41 -4.58
C ALA A 110 8.21 -2.74 -5.34
N SER A 111 7.08 -3.16 -5.92
CA SER A 111 6.99 -4.43 -6.65
C SER A 111 7.88 -4.44 -7.90
N LEU A 112 7.94 -3.32 -8.63
CA LEU A 112 8.78 -3.18 -9.82
C LEU A 112 10.28 -3.08 -9.49
N ALA A 113 10.61 -2.55 -8.32
CA ALA A 113 11.98 -2.52 -7.79
C ALA A 113 12.44 -3.90 -7.26
N GLY A 114 11.53 -4.88 -7.18
CA GLY A 114 11.85 -6.25 -6.78
C GLY A 114 11.66 -6.53 -5.29
N PHE A 115 11.10 -5.58 -4.52
CA PHE A 115 10.77 -5.81 -3.12
C PHE A 115 9.60 -6.80 -2.95
N ARG A 116 9.63 -7.52 -1.84
CA ARG A 116 8.58 -8.47 -1.46
C ARG A 116 7.47 -7.72 -0.71
N VAL A 117 6.36 -7.51 -1.40
CA VAL A 117 5.16 -6.88 -0.84
C VAL A 117 4.13 -7.94 -0.50
N GLY A 118 3.57 -7.87 0.71
CA GLY A 118 2.53 -8.77 1.16
C GLY A 118 1.50 -8.09 2.05
N GLU A 119 0.53 -8.87 2.51
CA GLU A 119 -0.57 -8.39 3.33
C GLU A 119 -0.74 -9.25 4.58
N ALA A 120 -1.11 -8.60 5.68
CA ALA A 120 -1.55 -9.22 6.91
C ALA A 120 -3.02 -8.87 7.20
N PRO A 121 -3.81 -9.79 7.77
CA PRO A 121 -5.20 -9.52 8.10
C PRO A 121 -5.31 -8.57 9.28
N VAL A 122 -6.06 -7.48 9.11
CA VAL A 122 -6.36 -6.54 10.20
C VAL A 122 -7.86 -6.24 10.22
N ILE A 123 -8.38 -5.95 11.41
CA ILE A 123 -9.73 -5.41 11.57
C ILE A 123 -9.60 -3.89 11.70
N MET A 124 -10.29 -3.17 10.84
CA MET A 124 -10.35 -1.71 10.92
C MET A 124 -11.65 -1.27 11.57
N ARG A 125 -11.57 -0.16 12.32
CA ARG A 125 -12.72 0.49 12.94
C ARG A 125 -13.34 1.50 11.98
N GLU A 126 -14.55 1.92 12.27
CA GLU A 126 -15.14 3.07 11.62
C GLU A 126 -14.37 4.34 12.01
N ARG A 127 -14.18 5.25 11.05
CA ARG A 127 -13.47 6.52 11.29
C ARG A 127 -14.17 7.33 12.38
N GLN A 128 -13.44 7.73 13.40
CA GLN A 128 -13.98 8.51 14.52
C GLN A 128 -14.02 10.02 14.22
N GLY A 129 -13.39 10.50 13.15
CA GLY A 129 -13.37 11.90 12.76
C GLY A 129 -13.02 12.10 11.29
N GLY A 130 -13.34 13.28 10.79
CA GLY A 130 -13.05 13.68 9.40
C GLY A 130 -14.13 13.27 8.41
N VAL A 131 -14.30 14.11 7.38
CA VAL A 131 -15.21 13.86 6.27
C VAL A 131 -14.45 13.11 5.19
N SER A 132 -15.03 12.03 4.64
CA SER A 132 -14.45 11.35 3.48
C SER A 132 -14.34 12.35 2.32
N SER A 133 -13.14 12.58 1.84
CA SER A 133 -12.86 13.52 0.74
C SER A 133 -13.45 13.08 -0.60
N ILE A 134 -14.11 11.93 -0.65
CA ILE A 134 -14.52 11.27 -1.88
C ILE A 134 -16.06 11.23 -1.96
N HIS A 135 -16.66 12.25 -2.57
CA HIS A 135 -18.05 12.22 -3.03
C HIS A 135 -18.15 11.50 -4.40
N SER A 136 -19.28 10.86 -4.69
CA SER A 136 -19.48 9.86 -5.76
C SER A 136 -18.91 10.23 -7.15
N PHE A 137 -19.09 11.45 -7.65
CA PHE A 137 -18.52 11.86 -8.94
C PHE A 137 -17.00 12.09 -8.91
N LYS A 138 -16.49 12.58 -7.77
CA LYS A 138 -15.04 12.72 -7.57
C LYS A 138 -14.32 11.36 -7.50
N SER A 139 -15.05 10.29 -7.11
CA SER A 139 -14.50 8.93 -7.05
C SER A 139 -14.14 8.38 -8.43
N ALA A 140 -15.00 8.54 -9.44
CA ALA A 140 -14.71 8.07 -10.80
C ALA A 140 -13.52 8.82 -11.40
N TYR A 141 -13.49 10.14 -11.25
CA TYR A 141 -12.36 10.96 -11.69
C TYR A 141 -11.04 10.57 -10.98
N TYR A 142 -11.11 10.34 -9.67
CA TYR A 142 -9.97 9.85 -8.89
C TYR A 142 -9.46 8.51 -9.42
N MET A 143 -10.36 7.57 -9.70
CA MET A 143 -10.00 6.25 -10.22
C MET A 143 -9.29 6.33 -11.58
N ILE A 144 -9.77 7.21 -12.48
CA ILE A 144 -9.12 7.45 -13.78
C ILE A 144 -7.72 8.02 -13.58
N LYS A 145 -7.57 9.05 -12.74
CA LYS A 145 -6.27 9.67 -12.46
C LYS A 145 -5.25 8.68 -11.90
N VAL A 146 -5.64 7.91 -10.86
CA VAL A 146 -4.76 6.90 -10.27
C VAL A 146 -4.38 5.84 -11.29
N SER A 147 -5.34 5.39 -12.11
CA SER A 147 -5.07 4.40 -13.17
C SER A 147 -4.06 4.91 -14.19
N LEU A 148 -4.18 6.17 -14.61
CA LEU A 148 -3.23 6.81 -15.52
C LEU A 148 -1.85 6.96 -14.89
N ALA A 149 -1.79 7.40 -13.63
CA ALA A 149 -0.53 7.53 -12.89
C ALA A 149 0.21 6.18 -12.83
N LEU A 150 -0.47 5.10 -12.43
CA LEU A 150 0.11 3.75 -12.39
C LEU A 150 0.63 3.28 -13.76
N ILE A 151 -0.07 3.59 -14.85
CA ILE A 151 0.38 3.24 -16.22
C ILE A 151 1.63 4.04 -16.59
N ILE A 152 1.63 5.35 -16.32
CA ILE A 152 2.77 6.24 -16.61
C ILE A 152 4.01 5.79 -15.82
N ASP A 153 3.86 5.49 -14.54
CA ASP A 153 4.96 4.99 -13.69
C ASP A 153 5.54 3.69 -14.23
N ARG A 154 4.67 2.76 -14.61
CA ARG A 154 5.10 1.49 -15.22
C ARG A 154 5.91 1.70 -16.50
N LEU A 155 5.48 2.62 -17.35
CA LEU A 155 6.16 2.93 -18.62
C LEU A 155 7.49 3.67 -18.39
N SER A 156 7.53 4.59 -17.44
CA SER A 156 8.73 5.35 -17.08
C SER A 156 9.83 4.44 -16.51
N ILE A 157 9.50 3.53 -15.61
CA ILE A 157 10.43 2.55 -15.04
C ILE A 157 10.97 1.60 -16.12
N ARG A 158 10.14 1.19 -17.09
CA ARG A 158 10.56 0.34 -18.21
C ARG A 158 11.58 1.05 -19.12
N LYS A 159 11.42 2.36 -19.37
CA LYS A 159 12.38 3.15 -20.15
C LYS A 159 13.76 3.22 -19.48
N VAL A 160 13.81 3.43 -18.17
CA VAL A 160 15.08 3.51 -17.42
C VAL A 160 15.82 2.18 -17.45
N LYS A 161 15.14 1.03 -17.35
CA LYS A 161 15.77 -0.30 -17.47
C LYS A 161 16.22 -0.63 -18.91
N GLY A 162 15.52 -0.14 -19.92
CA GLY A 162 15.87 -0.36 -21.34
C GLY A 162 16.98 0.55 -21.87
N GLY A 163 17.28 1.64 -21.19
CA GLY A 163 18.33 2.58 -21.59
C GLY A 163 19.73 2.27 -21.01
N ARG A 164 19.89 1.14 -20.32
CA ARG A 164 21.17 0.62 -19.80
C ARG A 164 21.56 -0.67 -20.51
N ALA A 165 21.49 -0.67 -21.84
CA ALA A 165 22.09 -1.69 -22.69
C ALA A 165 23.34 -1.12 -23.35
#